data_787c83fcc3c67682b1b76b09f7252fca
#
_entry.id   787c83fcc3c67682b1b76b09f7252fca
#
_cell.length_a   1.000
_cell.length_b   1.000
_cell.length_c   1.000
_cell.angle_alpha   90.00
_cell.angle_beta   90.00
_cell.angle_gamma   90.00
#
_symmetry.space_group_name_H-M   'P 1'
#
loop_
_entity.id
_entity.type
_entity.pdbx_description
1 polymer ?
#
loop_
_entity_poly.entity_id
_entity_poly.type
_entity_poly.pdbx_seq_one_letter_code
_entity_poly.pdbx_strand_id
1 'polypeptide(L)'
;MRVLLDEQLSPTIAEQLRGRTHDVVSAVEVGLSGLPDEQVLSSATIDRRAVVTNNISDFRPMHTDYLKTNRTHYGIVLVPTPKYSLRRDRLGPLITALHELLVQSPADNTLEGREHFL
;
A
#
# COMPACT_ATOMS: atom_id res chain seq x y z
N MET A 1 -0.18 -10.89 4.38
CA MET A 1 -0.65 -10.03 3.26
C MET A 1 0.57 -9.48 2.53
N ARG A 2 0.55 -9.51 1.21
CA ARG A 2 1.60 -8.95 0.36
C ARG A 2 1.27 -7.48 0.06
N VAL A 3 2.27 -6.62 0.01
CA VAL A 3 2.07 -5.17 -0.07
C VAL A 3 2.98 -4.53 -1.11
N LEU A 4 2.42 -3.52 -1.81
CA LEU A 4 3.15 -2.60 -2.67
C LEU A 4 3.02 -1.20 -2.09
N LEU A 5 4.15 -0.56 -1.80
CA LEU A 5 4.18 0.83 -1.36
C LEU A 5 4.19 1.76 -2.57
N ASP A 6 3.30 2.75 -2.58
CA ASP A 6 3.24 3.79 -3.61
C ASP A 6 4.56 4.60 -3.63
N GLU A 7 4.88 5.21 -4.80
CA GLU A 7 6.19 5.86 -5.02
C GLU A 7 6.49 7.03 -4.08
N GLN A 8 5.48 7.67 -3.50
CA GLN A 8 5.68 8.75 -2.54
C GLN A 8 6.15 8.27 -1.16
N LEU A 9 6.04 6.98 -0.90
CA LEU A 9 6.53 6.38 0.34
C LEU A 9 7.97 5.91 0.14
N SER A 10 8.85 6.27 1.07
CA SER A 10 10.28 5.93 0.96
C SER A 10 10.50 4.42 0.84
N PRO A 11 11.38 3.96 -0.07
CA PRO A 11 11.77 2.56 -0.15
C PRO A 11 12.35 2.00 1.16
N THR A 12 12.87 2.86 2.03
CA THR A 12 13.34 2.47 3.37
C THR A 12 12.26 1.74 4.16
N ILE A 13 10.99 2.15 4.00
CA ILE A 13 9.85 1.49 4.66
C ILE A 13 9.76 0.02 4.22
N ALA A 14 9.87 -0.23 2.91
CA ALA A 14 9.85 -1.59 2.38
C ALA A 14 11.03 -2.42 2.90
N GLU A 15 12.23 -1.86 2.91
CA GLU A 15 13.43 -2.53 3.43
C GLU A 15 13.26 -2.93 4.90
N GLN A 16 12.76 -2.02 5.72
CA GLN A 16 12.54 -2.27 7.15
C GLN A 16 11.50 -3.37 7.38
N LEU A 17 10.41 -3.36 6.59
CA LEU A 17 9.37 -4.37 6.71
C LEU A 17 9.84 -5.74 6.20
N ARG A 18 10.65 -5.79 5.13
CA ARG A 18 11.29 -7.04 4.69
C ARG A 18 12.23 -7.59 5.77
N GLY A 19 12.93 -6.72 6.48
CA GLY A 19 13.77 -7.11 7.61
C GLY A 19 12.98 -7.76 8.76
N ARG A 20 11.68 -7.52 8.81
CA ARG A 20 10.74 -8.14 9.74
C ARG A 20 9.97 -9.31 9.10
N THR A 21 10.48 -9.87 8.01
CA THR A 21 9.95 -11.03 7.28
C THR A 21 8.63 -10.81 6.54
N HIS A 22 8.26 -9.55 6.28
CA HIS A 22 7.06 -9.24 5.48
C HIS A 22 7.39 -9.17 3.98
N ASP A 23 6.44 -9.56 3.15
CA ASP A 23 6.54 -9.47 1.69
C ASP A 23 6.06 -8.10 1.24
N VAL A 24 6.99 -7.14 1.22
CA VAL A 24 6.73 -5.74 0.87
C VAL A 24 7.72 -5.29 -0.20
N VAL A 25 7.20 -4.70 -1.25
CA VAL A 25 8.01 -4.03 -2.28
C VAL A 25 7.56 -2.58 -2.43
N SER A 26 8.47 -1.74 -2.91
CA SER A 26 8.19 -0.34 -3.23
C SER A 26 7.98 -0.20 -4.72
N ALA A 27 7.04 0.67 -5.15
CA ALA A 27 6.85 1.02 -6.56
C ALA A 27 8.16 1.54 -7.17
N VAL A 28 8.96 2.28 -6.41
CA VAL A 28 10.28 2.75 -6.85
C VAL A 28 11.21 1.57 -7.19
N GLU A 29 11.24 0.54 -6.34
CA GLU A 29 12.12 -0.62 -6.53
C GLU A 29 11.72 -1.49 -7.73
N VAL A 30 10.43 -1.58 -8.04
CA VAL A 30 9.93 -2.48 -9.08
C VAL A 30 9.62 -1.77 -10.40
N GLY A 31 10.09 -0.54 -10.58
CA GLY A 31 9.99 0.16 -11.85
C GLY A 31 8.63 0.77 -12.17
N LEU A 32 7.81 1.04 -11.17
CA LEU A 32 6.49 1.64 -11.33
C LEU A 32 6.46 3.15 -11.08
N SER A 33 7.62 3.77 -10.78
CA SER A 33 7.70 5.23 -10.58
C SER A 33 7.26 6.00 -11.83
N GLY A 34 6.47 7.05 -11.62
CA GLY A 34 5.99 7.90 -12.70
C GLY A 34 4.81 7.33 -13.49
N LEU A 35 4.37 6.11 -13.20
CA LEU A 35 3.18 5.55 -13.82
C LEU A 35 1.90 6.12 -13.21
N PRO A 36 0.81 6.21 -13.98
CA PRO A 36 -0.49 6.59 -13.43
C PRO A 36 -0.92 5.67 -12.29
N ASP A 37 -1.63 6.22 -11.31
CA ASP A 37 -2.10 5.45 -10.14
C ASP A 37 -2.94 4.23 -10.52
N GLU A 38 -3.71 4.32 -11.61
CA GLU A 38 -4.48 3.18 -12.13
C GLU A 38 -3.59 2.00 -12.53
N GLN A 39 -2.42 2.28 -13.12
CA GLN A 39 -1.46 1.24 -13.50
C GLN A 39 -0.77 0.66 -12.27
N VAL A 40 -0.50 1.48 -11.27
CA VAL A 40 0.05 1.01 -9.99
C VAL A 40 -0.93 0.04 -9.32
N LEU A 41 -2.20 0.42 -9.23
CA LEU A 41 -3.23 -0.44 -8.63
C LEU A 41 -3.44 -1.73 -9.44
N SER A 42 -3.45 -1.63 -10.77
CA SER A 42 -3.58 -2.80 -11.65
C SER A 42 -2.41 -3.76 -11.49
N SER A 43 -1.17 -3.26 -11.45
CA SER A 43 0.03 -4.07 -11.24
C SER A 43 0.00 -4.78 -9.87
N ALA A 44 -0.40 -4.05 -8.84
CA ALA A 44 -0.55 -4.63 -7.50
C ALA A 44 -1.60 -5.74 -7.49
N THR A 45 -2.71 -5.54 -8.18
CA THR A 45 -3.79 -6.52 -8.28
C THR A 45 -3.33 -7.80 -8.96
N ILE A 46 -2.58 -7.68 -10.06
CA ILE A 46 -2.02 -8.85 -10.77
C ILE A 46 -1.08 -9.65 -9.87
N ASP A 47 -0.29 -8.96 -9.05
CA ASP A 47 0.68 -9.56 -8.14
C ASP A 47 0.07 -9.89 -6.75
N ARG A 48 -1.23 -9.76 -6.60
CA ARG A 48 -1.96 -10.02 -5.34
C ARG A 48 -1.41 -9.23 -4.16
N ARG A 49 -1.12 -7.94 -4.39
CA ARG A 49 -0.62 -7.04 -3.34
C ARG A 49 -1.65 -5.98 -3.01
N ALA A 50 -1.79 -5.68 -1.73
CA ALA A 50 -2.47 -4.47 -1.29
C ALA A 50 -1.56 -3.26 -1.57
N VAL A 51 -2.13 -2.15 -2.00
CA VAL A 51 -1.40 -0.89 -2.19
C VAL A 51 -1.45 -0.10 -0.90
N VAL A 52 -0.31 0.41 -0.45
CA VAL A 52 -0.24 1.40 0.63
C VAL A 52 0.10 2.76 0.00
N THR A 53 -0.72 3.74 0.25
CA THR A 53 -0.58 5.07 -0.36
C THR A 53 -1.00 6.18 0.61
N ASN A 54 -0.34 7.34 0.50
CA ASN A 54 -0.81 8.57 1.14
C ASN A 54 -1.67 9.43 0.20
N ASN A 55 -1.83 9.03 -1.05
CA ASN A 55 -2.62 9.75 -2.06
C ASN A 55 -4.09 9.36 -1.97
N ILE A 56 -4.72 9.72 -0.87
CA ILE A 56 -6.10 9.32 -0.54
C ILE A 56 -7.09 9.84 -1.57
N SER A 57 -6.93 11.11 -2.00
CA SER A 57 -7.87 11.75 -2.92
C SER A 57 -7.93 11.08 -4.29
N ASP A 58 -6.83 10.47 -4.76
CA ASP A 58 -6.80 9.80 -6.06
C ASP A 58 -7.17 8.32 -5.97
N PHE A 59 -6.81 7.65 -4.88
CA PHE A 59 -7.07 6.21 -4.75
C PHE A 59 -8.52 5.88 -4.37
N ARG A 60 -9.22 6.73 -3.62
CA ARG A 60 -10.61 6.46 -3.27
C ARG A 60 -11.55 6.41 -4.47
N PRO A 61 -11.46 7.33 -5.45
CA PRO A 61 -12.26 7.21 -6.68
C PRO A 61 -11.98 5.92 -7.46
N MET A 62 -10.74 5.46 -7.49
CA MET A 62 -10.39 4.20 -8.17
C MET A 62 -11.02 2.98 -7.48
N HIS A 63 -11.06 2.98 -6.15
CA HIS A 63 -11.78 1.96 -5.40
C HIS A 63 -13.26 1.92 -5.80
N THR A 64 -13.90 3.08 -5.87
CA THR A 64 -15.29 3.20 -6.31
C THR A 64 -15.50 2.67 -7.74
N ASP A 65 -14.58 2.99 -8.66
CA ASP A 65 -14.63 2.49 -10.03
C ASP A 65 -14.49 0.97 -10.10
N TYR A 66 -13.63 0.38 -9.29
CA TYR A 66 -13.49 -1.08 -9.19
C TYR A 66 -14.81 -1.71 -8.75
N LEU A 67 -15.47 -1.15 -7.75
CA LEU A 67 -16.77 -1.63 -7.30
C LEU A 67 -17.84 -1.55 -8.40
N LYS A 68 -17.89 -0.42 -9.11
CA LYS A 68 -18.87 -0.19 -10.20
C LYS A 68 -18.68 -1.10 -11.39
N THR A 69 -17.44 -1.53 -11.65
CA THR A 69 -17.10 -2.35 -12.83
C THR A 69 -16.85 -3.81 -12.46
N ASN A 70 -17.21 -4.23 -11.27
CA ASN A 70 -17.01 -5.60 -10.76
C ASN A 70 -15.56 -6.08 -10.84
N ARG A 71 -14.60 -5.15 -10.68
CA ARG A 71 -13.18 -5.47 -10.54
C ARG A 71 -12.82 -5.55 -9.07
N THR A 72 -11.89 -6.43 -8.74
CA THR A 72 -11.44 -6.63 -7.35
C THR A 72 -9.95 -6.35 -7.26
N HIS A 73 -9.55 -5.49 -6.32
CA HIS A 73 -8.16 -5.30 -5.91
C HIS A 73 -7.90 -6.04 -4.59
N TYR A 74 -6.64 -6.15 -4.18
CA TYR A 74 -6.27 -6.88 -2.95
C TYR A 74 -6.16 -6.00 -1.71
N GLY A 75 -6.62 -4.77 -1.80
CA GLY A 75 -6.69 -3.83 -0.70
C GLY A 75 -6.03 -2.50 -1.04
N ILE A 76 -6.56 -1.43 -0.45
CA ILE A 76 -5.97 -0.09 -0.51
C ILE A 76 -5.84 0.40 0.93
N VAL A 77 -4.61 0.49 1.41
CA VAL A 77 -4.29 1.01 2.74
C VAL A 77 -3.97 2.49 2.60
N LEU A 78 -4.79 3.31 3.21
CA LEU A 78 -4.72 4.76 3.12
C LEU A 78 -3.97 5.31 4.33
N VAL A 79 -2.89 6.05 4.08
CA VAL A 79 -2.03 6.63 5.10
C VAL A 79 -2.36 8.11 5.28
N PRO A 80 -3.04 8.48 6.38
CA PRO A 80 -3.31 9.90 6.65
C PRO A 80 -2.01 10.61 7.07
N THR A 81 -1.58 11.60 6.28
CA THR A 81 -0.33 12.34 6.58
C THR A 81 -0.39 13.19 7.85
N PRO A 82 -1.54 13.70 8.29
CA PRO A 82 -1.60 14.33 9.62
C PRO A 82 -1.31 13.37 10.77
N LYS A 83 -1.54 12.07 10.56
CA LYS A 83 -1.32 11.03 11.59
C LYS A 83 0.09 10.46 11.56
N TYR A 84 0.66 10.30 10.35
CA TYR A 84 1.98 9.70 10.15
C TYR A 84 2.86 10.62 9.34
N SER A 85 4.05 10.96 9.86
CA SER A 85 5.05 11.71 9.10
C SER A 85 5.67 10.84 8.02
N LEU A 86 5.89 11.41 6.84
CA LEU A 86 6.64 10.79 5.74
C LEU A 86 8.10 11.25 5.69
N ARG A 87 8.54 12.05 6.66
CA ARG A 87 9.94 12.47 6.75
C ARG A 87 10.84 11.28 7.03
N ARG A 88 11.98 11.22 6.35
CA ARG A 88 12.93 10.10 6.45
C ARG A 88 13.40 9.81 7.87
N ASP A 89 13.52 10.86 8.69
CA ASP A 89 13.97 10.74 10.07
C ASP A 89 12.83 10.41 11.04
N ARG A 90 11.59 10.26 10.56
CA ARG A 90 10.40 10.05 11.39
C ARG A 90 9.47 8.96 10.86
N LEU A 91 10.03 7.97 10.17
CA LEU A 91 9.22 6.87 9.59
C LEU A 91 8.84 5.78 10.61
N GLY A 92 9.41 5.79 11.80
CA GLY A 92 9.19 4.75 12.79
C GLY A 92 7.73 4.46 13.10
N PRO A 93 6.89 5.47 13.41
CA PRO A 93 5.47 5.23 13.69
C PRO A 93 4.71 4.60 12.52
N LEU A 94 4.99 5.02 11.28
CA LEU A 94 4.37 4.44 10.09
C LEU A 94 4.82 2.98 9.91
N ILE A 95 6.11 2.71 10.03
CA ILE A 95 6.65 1.35 9.92
C ILE A 95 6.02 0.44 10.97
N THR A 96 5.92 0.90 12.21
CA THR A 96 5.30 0.14 13.30
C THR A 96 3.83 -0.15 13.01
N ALA A 97 3.07 0.84 12.54
CA ALA A 97 1.65 0.66 12.23
C ALA A 97 1.45 -0.35 11.08
N LEU A 98 2.29 -0.27 10.05
CA LEU A 98 2.25 -1.23 8.93
C LEU A 98 2.65 -2.63 9.38
N HIS A 99 3.67 -2.74 10.22
CA HIS A 99 4.07 -4.03 10.79
C HIS A 99 2.92 -4.68 11.57
N GLU A 100 2.25 -3.92 12.43
CA GLU A 100 1.11 -4.41 13.20
C GLU A 100 -0.04 -4.87 12.29
N LEU A 101 -0.35 -4.09 11.27
CA LEU A 101 -1.37 -4.47 10.28
C LEU A 101 -1.01 -5.79 9.60
N LEU A 102 0.24 -5.95 9.17
CA LEU A 102 0.70 -7.16 8.47
C LEU A 102 0.72 -8.38 9.39
N VAL A 103 1.10 -8.22 10.64
CA VAL A 103 1.04 -9.31 11.63
C VAL A 103 -0.40 -9.79 11.85
N GLN A 104 -1.35 -8.87 11.90
CA GLN A 104 -2.77 -9.19 12.10
C GLN A 104 -3.46 -9.67 10.84
N SER A 105 -2.83 -9.54 9.68
CA SER A 105 -3.43 -9.80 8.37
C SER A 105 -2.54 -10.72 7.53
N PRO A 106 -2.33 -11.99 7.95
CA PRO A 106 -1.38 -12.87 7.27
C PRO A 106 -1.84 -13.32 5.88
N ALA A 107 -3.14 -13.39 5.63
CA ALA A 107 -3.67 -13.84 4.35
C ALA A 107 -3.67 -12.73 3.31
N ASP A 108 -3.36 -13.06 2.04
CA ASP A 108 -3.32 -12.09 0.94
C ASP A 108 -4.67 -11.45 0.66
N ASN A 109 -5.77 -12.13 0.96
CA ASN A 109 -7.13 -11.65 0.71
C ASN A 109 -7.78 -10.94 1.90
N THR A 110 -7.03 -10.62 2.95
CA THR A 110 -7.58 -9.99 4.15
C THR A 110 -8.32 -8.70 3.84
N LEU A 111 -7.74 -7.86 2.97
CA LEU A 111 -8.33 -6.57 2.55
C LEU A 111 -8.86 -6.60 1.12
N GLU A 112 -9.11 -7.78 0.56
CA GLU A 112 -9.60 -7.92 -0.81
C GLU A 112 -10.89 -7.09 -1.00
N GLY A 113 -10.86 -6.18 -1.98
CA GLY A 113 -12.00 -5.32 -2.29
C GLY A 113 -12.29 -4.24 -1.26
N ARG A 114 -11.38 -3.95 -0.35
CA ARG A 114 -11.60 -3.01 0.77
C ARG A 114 -10.59 -1.89 0.80
N GLU A 115 -11.04 -0.74 1.32
CA GLU A 115 -10.18 0.33 1.80
C GLU A 115 -9.92 0.15 3.29
N HIS A 116 -8.72 0.51 3.75
CA HIS A 116 -8.35 0.48 5.16
C HIS A 116 -7.57 1.74 5.51
N PHE A 117 -8.09 2.55 6.43
CA PHE A 117 -7.38 3.71 6.94
C PHE A 117 -6.41 3.29 8.05
N LEU A 118 -5.14 3.57 7.84
CA LEU A 118 -4.11 3.28 8.83
C LEU A 118 -4.12 4.30 9.97
#